data_c23bdae04b4ce00ef6b756017cc0719c
#
_entry.id   c23bdae04b4ce00ef6b756017cc0719c
#
_cell.length_a   1.000
_cell.length_b   1.000
_cell.length_c   1.000
_cell.angle_alpha   90.00
_cell.angle_beta   90.00
_cell.angle_gamma   90.00
#
_symmetry.space_group_name_H-M   'P 1'
#
loop_
_entity.id
_entity.type
_entity.pdbx_description
1 polymer ?
#
loop_
_entity_poly.entity_id
_entity_poly.type
_entity_poly.pdbx_seq_one_letter_code
_entity_poly.pdbx_strand_id
1 'polypeptide(L)'
;MKTIEVCPSTLRSGFSTYSPQAVKELFDGMVVSPFIDIDFENERDQQQAMENMNNMSISGAQEKFSAIIDDGKIRLTHKGEQATYILKPAPFNLSLSTRKQIPANEHLTMQIASQVYGIRTASNGLCFSNSGQPVYITKRFDVINGVKESSQEDFATVLQMTEEGSDSNFKYHGNYAQIADAIRQFVPAWMPQMGRRSPISGRDPGASG
;
A
#
# COMPACT_ATOMS: atom_id res chain seq x y z
N MET A 1 -22.16 14.24 -5.34
CA MET A 1 -21.30 13.52 -4.37
C MET A 1 -21.32 12.06 -4.77
N LYS A 2 -20.17 11.43 -5.07
CA LYS A 2 -20.15 9.99 -5.38
C LYS A 2 -20.47 9.22 -4.12
N THR A 3 -21.41 8.31 -4.18
CA THR A 3 -21.83 7.48 -3.06
C THR A 3 -20.91 6.27 -2.98
N ILE A 4 -20.37 5.99 -1.79
CA ILE A 4 -19.64 4.74 -1.52
C ILE A 4 -20.68 3.66 -1.25
N GLU A 5 -20.60 2.53 -1.95
CA GLU A 5 -21.54 1.40 -1.80
C GLU A 5 -20.82 0.11 -1.34
N VAL A 6 -19.49 0.14 -1.38
CA VAL A 6 -18.61 -0.94 -0.92
C VAL A 6 -17.58 -0.41 0.05
N CYS A 7 -17.18 -1.22 1.02
CA CYS A 7 -16.10 -0.86 1.95
C CYS A 7 -14.81 -0.56 1.18
N PRO A 8 -14.21 0.64 1.34
CA PRO A 8 -13.02 1.02 0.60
C PRO A 8 -11.75 0.22 0.94
N SER A 9 -11.80 -0.65 1.95
CA SER A 9 -10.67 -1.53 2.29
C SER A 9 -10.97 -2.99 1.96
N THR A 10 -12.11 -3.54 2.42
CA THR A 10 -12.41 -4.98 2.26
C THR A 10 -13.15 -5.33 0.97
N LEU A 11 -13.58 -4.33 0.21
CA LEU A 11 -14.42 -4.44 -1.00
C LEU A 11 -15.79 -5.13 -0.77
N ARG A 12 -16.21 -5.30 0.48
CA ARG A 12 -17.53 -5.86 0.81
C ARG A 12 -18.62 -4.83 0.53
N SER A 13 -19.71 -5.27 -0.08
CA SER A 13 -20.89 -4.45 -0.34
C SER A 13 -21.65 -4.07 0.93
N GLY A 14 -22.50 -3.05 0.83
CA GLY A 14 -23.39 -2.60 1.92
C GLY A 14 -22.73 -1.65 2.91
N PHE A 15 -21.60 -1.05 2.57
CA PHE A 15 -20.92 -0.06 3.42
C PHE A 15 -20.78 1.27 2.67
N SER A 16 -21.19 2.34 3.31
CA SER A 16 -20.96 3.73 2.85
C SER A 16 -19.66 4.34 3.39
N THR A 17 -18.90 3.56 4.17
CA THR A 17 -17.60 3.91 4.78
C THR A 17 -16.80 2.63 5.00
N TYR A 18 -15.72 2.69 5.78
CA TYR A 18 -14.99 1.50 6.17
C TYR A 18 -15.81 0.56 7.04
N SER A 19 -15.75 -0.74 6.74
CA SER A 19 -16.41 -1.78 7.54
C SER A 19 -15.76 -1.90 8.94
N PRO A 20 -16.44 -2.49 9.94
CA PRO A 20 -15.84 -2.73 11.26
C PRO A 20 -14.53 -3.52 11.21
N GLN A 21 -14.41 -4.47 10.26
CA GLN A 21 -13.17 -5.19 10.02
C GLN A 21 -12.05 -4.25 9.53
N ALA A 22 -12.35 -3.39 8.56
CA ALA A 22 -11.38 -2.41 8.05
C ALA A 22 -10.95 -1.42 9.14
N VAL A 23 -11.90 -0.93 9.95
CA VAL A 23 -11.61 -0.06 11.09
C VAL A 23 -10.64 -0.74 12.07
N LYS A 24 -10.85 -2.01 12.37
CA LYS A 24 -9.96 -2.77 13.26
C LYS A 24 -8.57 -3.02 12.64
N GLU A 25 -8.51 -3.46 11.39
CA GLU A 25 -7.27 -3.94 10.78
C GLU A 25 -6.40 -2.83 10.19
N LEU A 26 -7.04 -1.81 9.57
CA LEU A 26 -6.32 -0.71 8.93
C LEU A 26 -6.07 0.45 9.91
N PHE A 27 -7.04 0.75 10.79
CA PHE A 27 -7.03 1.94 11.62
C PHE A 27 -6.99 1.66 13.13
N ASP A 28 -6.63 0.44 13.57
CA ASP A 28 -6.50 0.06 14.99
C ASP A 28 -7.74 0.34 15.83
N GLY A 29 -8.92 0.26 15.23
CA GLY A 29 -10.20 0.52 15.87
C GLY A 29 -10.66 1.98 15.83
N MET A 30 -9.88 2.89 15.26
CA MET A 30 -10.29 4.29 15.08
C MET A 30 -11.30 4.42 13.94
N VAL A 31 -12.40 5.12 14.17
CA VAL A 31 -13.35 5.47 13.12
C VAL A 31 -12.76 6.60 12.28
N VAL A 32 -12.56 6.35 10.98
CA VAL A 32 -11.87 7.25 10.07
C VAL A 32 -12.76 7.58 8.87
N SER A 33 -12.75 8.84 8.47
CA SER A 33 -13.40 9.28 7.24
C SER A 33 -12.68 8.70 6.02
N PRO A 34 -13.39 8.14 5.03
CA PRO A 34 -12.77 7.74 3.77
C PRO A 34 -12.45 8.93 2.85
N PHE A 35 -12.78 10.14 3.24
CA PHE A 35 -12.51 11.36 2.46
C PHE A 35 -11.36 12.15 3.10
N ILE A 36 -10.47 12.64 2.24
CA ILE A 36 -9.32 13.47 2.64
C ILE A 36 -9.48 14.88 2.08
N ASP A 37 -9.02 15.87 2.84
CA ASP A 37 -9.15 17.31 2.51
C ASP A 37 -8.02 17.78 1.56
N ILE A 38 -7.54 16.91 0.65
CA ILE A 38 -6.51 17.20 -0.35
C ILE A 38 -7.02 16.78 -1.71
N ASP A 39 -6.80 17.61 -2.72
CA ASP A 39 -7.04 17.25 -4.11
C ASP A 39 -5.72 17.13 -4.89
N PHE A 40 -5.25 15.90 -5.06
CA PHE A 40 -4.03 15.61 -5.82
C PHE A 40 -4.15 15.88 -7.33
N GLU A 41 -5.30 16.31 -7.84
CA GLU A 41 -5.47 16.84 -9.20
C GLU A 41 -5.31 18.38 -9.25
N ASN A 42 -5.24 19.04 -8.09
CA ASN A 42 -5.01 20.47 -7.97
C ASN A 42 -3.51 20.75 -7.81
N GLU A 43 -2.92 21.57 -8.69
CA GLU A 43 -1.48 21.88 -8.70
C GLU A 43 -0.99 22.50 -7.38
N ARG A 44 -1.81 23.35 -6.74
CA ARG A 44 -1.46 23.96 -5.45
C ARG A 44 -1.35 22.93 -4.33
N ASP A 45 -2.32 21.99 -4.27
CA ASP A 45 -2.33 20.92 -3.26
C ASP A 45 -1.18 19.95 -3.52
N GLN A 46 -0.86 19.64 -4.79
CA GLN A 46 0.31 18.84 -5.17
C GLN A 46 1.60 19.51 -4.69
N GLN A 47 1.79 20.80 -4.97
CA GLN A 47 2.98 21.54 -4.58
C GLN A 47 3.12 21.55 -3.04
N GLN A 48 2.05 21.84 -2.31
CA GLN A 48 2.06 21.83 -0.85
C GLN A 48 2.36 20.43 -0.30
N ALA A 49 1.81 19.38 -0.90
CA ALA A 49 2.09 18.01 -0.52
C ALA A 49 3.56 17.64 -0.78
N MET A 50 4.14 18.09 -1.91
CA MET A 50 5.56 17.88 -2.24
C MET A 50 6.51 18.63 -1.30
N GLU A 51 6.18 19.85 -0.90
CA GLU A 51 6.98 20.64 0.06
C GLU A 51 7.06 19.94 1.43
N ASN A 52 6.01 19.22 1.81
CA ASN A 52 5.97 18.41 3.04
C ASN A 52 6.71 17.07 2.92
N MET A 53 7.09 16.64 1.69
CA MET A 53 7.76 15.35 1.44
C MET A 53 9.24 15.28 1.88
N ASN A 54 9.83 16.31 2.41
CA ASN A 54 11.29 16.48 2.62
C ASN A 54 12.04 15.36 3.38
N ASN A 55 11.41 14.23 3.68
CA ASN A 55 12.04 13.11 4.41
C ASN A 55 11.71 11.71 3.86
N MET A 56 10.99 11.56 2.75
CA MET A 56 10.83 10.23 2.15
C MET A 56 11.72 10.10 0.92
N SER A 57 12.57 9.08 0.91
CA SER A 57 13.33 8.67 -0.26
C SER A 57 12.39 8.59 -1.48
N ILE A 58 12.61 9.44 -2.48
CA ILE A 58 11.91 9.46 -3.77
C ILE A 58 12.42 8.25 -4.60
N SER A 59 12.30 7.07 -4.02
CA SER A 59 12.66 5.84 -4.71
C SER A 59 11.39 5.21 -5.28
N GLY A 60 11.11 5.48 -6.54
CA GLY A 60 10.00 4.85 -7.27
C GLY A 60 9.31 5.80 -8.25
N ALA A 61 8.68 5.22 -9.27
CA ALA A 61 8.00 5.92 -10.36
C ALA A 61 6.65 6.57 -9.96
N GLN A 62 6.22 6.44 -8.69
CA GLN A 62 4.95 6.96 -8.18
C GLN A 62 5.20 7.75 -6.91
N GLU A 63 4.57 8.92 -6.81
CA GLU A 63 4.60 9.78 -5.64
C GLU A 63 3.98 9.07 -4.43
N LYS A 64 4.61 9.26 -3.26
CA LYS A 64 4.21 8.67 -1.98
C LYS A 64 4.23 9.75 -0.92
N PHE A 65 3.19 9.84 -0.12
CA PHE A 65 3.07 10.83 0.92
C PHE A 65 2.92 10.19 2.29
N SER A 66 3.64 10.72 3.25
CA SER A 66 3.52 10.34 4.65
C SER A 66 2.22 10.86 5.23
N ALA A 67 1.48 10.02 5.95
CA ALA A 67 0.20 10.39 6.55
C ALA A 67 0.03 9.80 7.95
N ILE A 68 -0.87 10.42 8.70
CA ILE A 68 -1.37 9.96 10.00
C ILE A 68 -2.89 10.09 10.05
N ILE A 69 -3.50 9.50 11.08
CA ILE A 69 -4.89 9.75 11.46
C ILE A 69 -4.89 10.79 12.58
N ASP A 70 -5.65 11.85 12.39
CA ASP A 70 -5.82 12.95 13.33
C ASP A 70 -7.31 13.28 13.42
N ASP A 71 -7.89 13.13 14.62
CA ASP A 71 -9.32 13.33 14.89
C ASP A 71 -10.25 12.66 13.86
N GLY A 72 -9.99 11.37 13.56
CA GLY A 72 -10.77 10.58 12.59
C GLY A 72 -10.61 10.98 11.13
N LYS A 73 -9.63 11.83 10.79
CA LYS A 73 -9.28 12.24 9.45
C LYS A 73 -7.89 11.80 9.04
N ILE A 74 -7.75 11.42 7.79
CA ILE A 74 -6.44 11.16 7.18
C ILE A 74 -5.84 12.51 6.76
N ARG A 75 -4.65 12.83 7.26
CA ARG A 75 -3.89 14.02 6.84
C ARG A 75 -2.44 13.70 6.55
N LEU A 76 -1.80 14.54 5.76
CA LEU A 76 -0.35 14.47 5.57
C LEU A 76 0.38 14.85 6.87
N THR A 77 1.55 14.26 7.06
CA THR A 77 2.43 14.59 8.19
C THR A 77 3.08 15.96 7.99
N HIS A 78 3.34 16.64 9.10
CA HIS A 78 4.23 17.78 9.13
C HIS A 78 5.69 17.32 9.17
N LYS A 79 6.63 18.26 8.93
CA LYS A 79 8.06 17.99 8.99
C LYS A 79 8.46 17.50 10.38
N GLY A 80 9.12 16.34 10.44
CA GLY A 80 9.55 15.70 11.68
C GLY A 80 8.50 14.85 12.39
N GLU A 81 7.27 14.79 11.86
CA GLU A 81 6.22 13.93 12.41
C GLU A 81 6.35 12.49 11.90
N GLN A 82 6.21 11.51 12.82
CA GLN A 82 6.29 10.10 12.45
C GLN A 82 5.04 9.66 11.71
N ALA A 83 5.19 9.26 10.45
CA ALA A 83 4.10 8.71 9.66
C ALA A 83 3.75 7.29 10.10
N THR A 84 2.46 6.99 10.16
CA THR A 84 1.91 5.64 10.39
C THR A 84 1.28 5.05 9.14
N TYR A 85 1.01 5.88 8.13
CA TYR A 85 0.45 5.50 6.84
C TYR A 85 1.26 6.07 5.69
N ILE A 86 1.10 5.46 4.52
CA ILE A 86 1.57 5.94 3.23
C ILE A 86 0.36 6.12 2.32
N LEU A 87 0.25 7.30 1.70
CA LEU A 87 -0.71 7.59 0.64
C LEU A 87 -0.02 7.53 -0.72
N LYS A 88 -0.68 6.92 -1.68
CA LYS A 88 -0.23 6.90 -3.08
C LYS A 88 -1.38 7.36 -3.98
N PRO A 89 -1.39 8.62 -4.42
CA PRO A 89 -2.34 9.11 -5.42
C PRO A 89 -2.02 8.57 -6.81
N ALA A 90 -2.82 8.93 -7.79
CA ALA A 90 -2.46 8.74 -9.19
C ALA A 90 -1.17 9.50 -9.51
N PRO A 91 -0.19 8.92 -10.25
CA PRO A 91 1.06 9.59 -10.58
C PRO A 91 0.82 10.91 -11.31
N PHE A 92 1.52 11.99 -10.90
CA PHE A 92 1.27 13.33 -11.44
C PHE A 92 1.75 13.47 -12.88
N ASN A 93 2.93 12.95 -13.16
CA ASN A 93 3.64 13.15 -14.43
C ASN A 93 3.49 11.99 -15.41
N LEU A 94 2.59 11.04 -15.15
CA LEU A 94 2.40 9.92 -16.06
C LEU A 94 1.36 10.26 -17.13
N SER A 95 1.82 10.36 -18.38
CA SER A 95 0.98 10.62 -19.57
C SER A 95 0.15 9.41 -20.01
N LEU A 96 -0.42 8.68 -19.05
CA LEU A 96 -1.25 7.50 -19.31
C LEU A 96 -2.72 7.84 -19.03
N SER A 97 -3.61 7.56 -20.00
CA SER A 97 -5.05 7.85 -19.87
C SER A 97 -5.70 7.14 -18.67
N THR A 98 -5.13 5.99 -18.25
CA THR A 98 -5.61 5.17 -17.14
C THR A 98 -4.91 5.46 -15.80
N ARG A 99 -4.03 6.49 -15.71
CA ARG A 99 -3.25 6.78 -14.49
C ARG A 99 -4.13 6.92 -13.22
N LYS A 100 -5.34 7.46 -13.37
CA LYS A 100 -6.29 7.63 -12.26
C LYS A 100 -6.81 6.32 -11.67
N GLN A 101 -6.63 5.21 -12.38
CA GLN A 101 -7.02 3.86 -11.91
C GLN A 101 -5.89 3.16 -11.14
N ILE A 102 -4.65 3.68 -11.18
CA ILE A 102 -3.48 3.04 -10.56
C ILE A 102 -3.70 2.78 -9.07
N PRO A 103 -4.19 3.74 -8.24
CA PRO A 103 -4.44 3.47 -6.83
C PRO A 103 -5.47 2.35 -6.60
N ALA A 104 -6.53 2.33 -7.40
CA ALA A 104 -7.56 1.30 -7.32
C ALA A 104 -7.04 -0.07 -7.75
N ASN A 105 -6.21 -0.12 -8.80
CA ASN A 105 -5.58 -1.36 -9.26
C ASN A 105 -4.60 -1.92 -8.22
N GLU A 106 -3.81 -1.07 -7.57
CA GLU A 106 -2.92 -1.48 -6.48
C GLU A 106 -3.74 -2.10 -5.34
N HIS A 107 -4.78 -1.42 -4.90
CA HIS A 107 -5.67 -1.93 -3.87
C HIS A 107 -6.31 -3.26 -4.26
N LEU A 108 -6.89 -3.38 -5.46
CA LEU A 108 -7.50 -4.61 -5.95
C LEU A 108 -6.49 -5.77 -5.96
N THR A 109 -5.27 -5.53 -6.42
CA THR A 109 -4.19 -6.53 -6.43
C THR A 109 -3.87 -7.03 -5.03
N MET A 110 -3.78 -6.12 -4.05
CA MET A 110 -3.55 -6.48 -2.65
C MET A 110 -4.72 -7.27 -2.06
N GLN A 111 -5.97 -6.93 -2.42
CA GLN A 111 -7.14 -7.69 -1.98
C GLN A 111 -7.20 -9.09 -2.61
N ILE A 112 -6.86 -9.23 -3.87
CA ILE A 112 -6.74 -10.54 -4.53
C ILE A 112 -5.65 -11.37 -3.86
N ALA A 113 -4.46 -10.80 -3.62
CA ALA A 113 -3.38 -11.48 -2.93
C ALA A 113 -3.82 -11.99 -1.55
N SER A 114 -4.50 -11.14 -0.78
CA SER A 114 -4.94 -11.47 0.57
C SER A 114 -6.15 -12.39 0.60
N GLN A 115 -7.25 -12.03 -0.10
CA GLN A 115 -8.54 -12.73 0.04
C GLN A 115 -8.66 -13.99 -0.82
N VAL A 116 -7.96 -14.04 -1.96
CA VAL A 116 -8.04 -15.20 -2.88
C VAL A 116 -6.87 -16.15 -2.65
N TYR A 117 -5.65 -15.61 -2.52
CA TYR A 117 -4.45 -16.44 -2.41
C TYR A 117 -3.95 -16.63 -0.97
N GLY A 118 -4.56 -15.98 0.03
CA GLY A 118 -4.15 -16.08 1.44
C GLY A 118 -2.75 -15.54 1.71
N ILE A 119 -2.22 -14.68 0.84
CA ILE A 119 -0.92 -14.04 1.03
C ILE A 119 -1.11 -12.90 2.04
N ARG A 120 -0.30 -12.90 3.09
CA ARG A 120 -0.32 -11.81 4.07
C ARG A 120 0.24 -10.53 3.45
N THR A 121 -0.61 -9.51 3.37
CA THR A 121 -0.27 -8.17 2.86
C THR A 121 -0.26 -7.15 3.99
N ALA A 122 0.37 -5.99 3.76
CA ALA A 122 0.15 -4.83 4.62
C ALA A 122 -1.32 -4.42 4.58
N SER A 123 -1.87 -3.98 5.73
CA SER A 123 -3.24 -3.47 5.80
C SER A 123 -3.39 -2.26 4.88
N ASN A 124 -4.39 -2.27 4.02
CA ASN A 124 -4.53 -1.28 2.96
C ASN A 124 -6.00 -0.99 2.62
N GLY A 125 -6.20 0.08 1.87
CA GLY A 125 -7.52 0.51 1.42
C GLY A 125 -7.44 1.63 0.41
N LEU A 126 -8.59 2.22 0.11
CA LEU A 126 -8.72 3.46 -0.63
C LEU A 126 -9.27 4.55 0.29
N CYS A 127 -8.79 5.76 0.12
CA CYS A 127 -9.48 6.98 0.51
C CYS A 127 -9.72 7.82 -0.75
N PHE A 128 -10.49 8.89 -0.63
CA PHE A 128 -10.94 9.67 -1.78
C PHE A 128 -10.62 11.15 -1.56
N SER A 129 -10.02 11.79 -2.55
CA SER A 129 -9.80 13.23 -2.54
C SER A 129 -11.11 14.02 -2.66
N ASN A 130 -11.04 15.32 -2.46
CA ASN A 130 -12.20 16.22 -2.63
C ASN A 130 -12.82 16.15 -4.04
N SER A 131 -12.02 15.87 -5.07
CA SER A 131 -12.51 15.60 -6.43
C SER A 131 -13.10 14.20 -6.62
N GLY A 132 -13.06 13.35 -5.57
CA GLY A 132 -13.55 11.96 -5.60
C GLY A 132 -12.59 11.00 -6.33
N GLN A 133 -11.33 11.37 -6.51
CA GLN A 133 -10.32 10.47 -7.06
C GLN A 133 -9.82 9.50 -5.98
N PRO A 134 -9.64 8.21 -6.31
CA PRO A 134 -9.11 7.25 -5.37
C PRO A 134 -7.64 7.54 -5.07
N VAL A 135 -7.28 7.38 -3.81
CA VAL A 135 -5.91 7.41 -3.30
C VAL A 135 -5.69 6.12 -2.52
N TYR A 136 -4.67 5.36 -2.86
CA TYR A 136 -4.31 4.16 -2.11
C TYR A 136 -3.72 4.54 -0.76
N ILE A 137 -4.20 3.92 0.30
CA ILE A 137 -3.68 4.07 1.65
C ILE A 137 -3.18 2.72 2.15
N THR A 138 -2.00 2.69 2.74
CA THR A 138 -1.45 1.51 3.39
C THR A 138 -0.86 1.86 4.75
N LYS A 139 -1.10 0.98 5.73
CA LYS A 139 -0.52 1.09 7.05
C LYS A 139 0.95 0.68 7.01
N ARG A 140 1.82 1.44 7.64
CA ARG A 140 3.23 1.12 7.78
C ARG A 140 3.40 -0.05 8.76
N PHE A 141 3.97 -1.14 8.30
CA PHE A 141 4.26 -2.33 9.12
C PHE A 141 5.59 -2.20 9.89
N ASP A 142 6.43 -1.22 9.52
CA ASP A 142 7.70 -0.91 10.19
C ASP A 142 7.55 0.10 11.34
N VAL A 143 6.31 0.58 11.58
CA VAL A 143 5.96 1.51 12.66
C VAL A 143 4.96 0.85 13.58
N ILE A 144 5.32 0.67 14.85
CA ILE A 144 4.48 0.08 15.90
C ILE A 144 4.33 1.12 17.00
N ASN A 145 3.08 1.38 17.41
CA ASN A 145 2.75 2.39 18.43
C ASN A 145 3.39 3.77 18.16
N GLY A 146 3.47 4.17 16.88
CA GLY A 146 4.05 5.46 16.50
C GLY A 146 5.59 5.50 16.51
N VAL A 147 6.27 4.38 16.77
CA VAL A 147 7.73 4.27 16.76
C VAL A 147 8.17 3.39 15.59
N LYS A 148 9.19 3.85 14.85
CA LYS A 148 9.81 3.03 13.80
C LYS A 148 10.67 1.94 14.45
N GLU A 149 10.24 0.69 14.36
CA GLU A 149 10.88 -0.45 15.02
C GLU A 149 11.79 -1.28 14.09
N SER A 150 11.65 -1.15 12.78
CA SER A 150 12.45 -1.91 11.82
C SER A 150 12.98 -1.03 10.70
N SER A 151 14.19 -1.33 10.25
CA SER A 151 14.72 -0.83 8.99
C SER A 151 14.17 -1.66 7.82
N GLN A 152 14.13 -1.06 6.65
CA GLN A 152 13.74 -1.72 5.41
C GLN A 152 14.88 -1.53 4.41
N GLU A 153 15.19 -2.61 3.70
CA GLU A 153 16.11 -2.59 2.57
C GLU A 153 15.39 -3.11 1.33
N ASP A 154 15.60 -2.49 0.20
CA ASP A 154 15.10 -3.01 -1.07
C ASP A 154 16.05 -4.10 -1.63
N PHE A 155 15.53 -4.96 -2.51
CA PHE A 155 16.35 -6.02 -3.09
C PHE A 155 17.48 -5.49 -3.97
N ALA A 156 17.38 -4.31 -4.53
CA ALA A 156 18.47 -3.69 -5.27
C ALA A 156 19.68 -3.43 -4.34
N THR A 157 19.41 -2.91 -3.14
CA THR A 157 20.47 -2.73 -2.12
C THR A 157 21.06 -4.08 -1.67
N VAL A 158 20.19 -5.05 -1.35
CA VAL A 158 20.61 -6.39 -0.91
C VAL A 158 21.45 -7.09 -1.98
N LEU A 159 21.11 -6.94 -3.25
CA LEU A 159 21.83 -7.50 -4.41
C LEU A 159 23.00 -6.61 -4.87
N GLN A 160 23.29 -5.51 -4.16
CA GLN A 160 24.34 -4.55 -4.48
C GLN A 160 24.24 -4.00 -5.91
N MET A 161 23.01 -3.84 -6.40
CA MET A 161 22.76 -3.22 -7.70
C MET A 161 23.06 -1.72 -7.61
N THR A 162 23.87 -1.23 -8.51
CA THR A 162 24.26 0.17 -8.56
C THR A 162 23.81 0.81 -9.87
N GLU A 163 23.58 2.12 -9.82
CA GLU A 163 23.31 2.92 -11.01
C GLU A 163 24.60 2.97 -11.86
N GLU A 164 24.55 2.36 -13.03
CA GLU A 164 25.64 2.45 -14.01
C GLU A 164 25.28 3.49 -15.09
N GLY A 165 26.02 4.59 -15.12
CA GLY A 165 25.76 5.69 -16.07
C GLY A 165 24.49 6.48 -15.76
N SER A 166 23.61 6.63 -16.75
CA SER A 166 22.34 7.37 -16.63
C SER A 166 21.11 6.47 -16.47
N ASP A 167 21.29 5.19 -16.12
CA ASP A 167 20.19 4.25 -15.99
C ASP A 167 19.50 4.33 -14.63
N SER A 168 18.49 5.18 -14.54
CA SER A 168 17.64 5.32 -13.35
C SER A 168 16.76 4.10 -13.05
N ASN A 169 16.69 3.12 -13.97
CA ASN A 169 15.87 1.92 -13.85
C ASN A 169 16.66 0.70 -13.34
N PHE A 170 17.90 0.86 -12.91
CA PHE A 170 18.77 -0.23 -12.44
C PHE A 170 18.07 -1.14 -11.40
N LYS A 171 17.20 -0.61 -10.56
CA LYS A 171 16.42 -1.34 -9.55
C LYS A 171 15.47 -2.39 -10.13
N TYR A 172 15.14 -2.29 -11.42
CA TYR A 172 14.22 -3.20 -12.12
C TYR A 172 14.95 -4.21 -13.01
N HIS A 173 16.29 -4.19 -13.04
CA HIS A 173 17.12 -5.10 -13.84
C HIS A 173 17.37 -6.42 -13.13
N GLY A 174 16.48 -6.94 -12.39
CA GLY A 174 16.61 -8.22 -11.71
C GLY A 174 15.66 -9.28 -12.28
N ASN A 175 15.77 -10.48 -11.74
CA ASN A 175 14.82 -11.55 -12.00
C ASN A 175 14.43 -12.26 -10.70
N TYR A 176 13.34 -13.02 -10.76
CA TYR A 176 12.81 -13.71 -9.59
C TYR A 176 13.75 -14.76 -8.99
N ALA A 177 14.66 -15.34 -9.78
CA ALA A 177 15.66 -16.29 -9.29
C ALA A 177 16.66 -15.60 -8.35
N GLN A 178 17.15 -14.43 -8.72
CA GLN A 178 18.04 -13.61 -7.88
C GLN A 178 17.35 -13.21 -6.55
N ILE A 179 16.09 -12.83 -6.61
CA ILE A 179 15.30 -12.53 -5.40
C ILE A 179 15.18 -13.78 -4.51
N ALA A 180 14.88 -14.94 -5.10
CA ALA A 180 14.77 -16.20 -4.35
C ALA A 180 16.09 -16.59 -3.69
N ASP A 181 17.21 -16.40 -4.36
CA ASP A 181 18.54 -16.69 -3.82
C ASP A 181 18.92 -15.71 -2.71
N ALA A 182 18.60 -14.42 -2.84
CA ALA A 182 18.77 -13.43 -1.79
C ALA A 182 17.93 -13.80 -0.55
N ILE A 183 16.66 -14.20 -0.74
CA ILE A 183 15.82 -14.68 0.38
C ILE A 183 16.47 -15.88 1.07
N ARG A 184 16.99 -16.87 0.34
CA ARG A 184 17.67 -18.03 0.91
C ARG A 184 18.89 -17.65 1.72
N GLN A 185 19.65 -16.68 1.24
CA GLN A 185 20.89 -16.23 1.86
C GLN A 185 20.66 -15.38 3.11
N PHE A 186 19.71 -14.44 3.05
CA PHE A 186 19.55 -13.39 4.07
C PHE A 186 18.36 -13.59 5.02
N VAL A 187 17.44 -14.50 4.71
CA VAL A 187 16.27 -14.79 5.55
C VAL A 187 16.37 -16.20 6.16
N PRO A 188 16.88 -16.35 7.38
CA PRO A 188 17.12 -17.68 8.00
C PRO A 188 15.86 -18.55 8.11
N ALA A 189 14.68 -17.92 8.18
CA ALA A 189 13.38 -18.60 8.34
C ALA A 189 12.59 -18.72 7.02
N TRP A 190 13.23 -18.64 5.85
CA TRP A 190 12.54 -18.68 4.56
C TRP A 190 11.79 -19.99 4.29
N MET A 191 12.31 -21.12 4.74
CA MET A 191 11.69 -22.44 4.53
C MET A 191 10.28 -22.57 5.12
N PRO A 192 9.99 -22.16 6.37
CA PRO A 192 8.64 -22.19 6.91
C PRO A 192 7.66 -21.27 6.20
N GLN A 193 8.14 -20.21 5.56
CA GLN A 193 7.30 -19.24 4.86
C GLN A 193 6.91 -19.70 3.45
N MET A 194 7.75 -20.45 2.76
CA MET A 194 7.41 -21.09 1.49
C MET A 194 6.57 -22.37 1.64
N GLY A 195 6.65 -23.06 2.77
CA GLY A 195 5.97 -24.34 3.03
C GLY A 195 4.53 -24.22 3.55
N ARG A 196 4.05 -23.06 3.91
CA ARG A 196 2.66 -22.86 4.35
C ARG A 196 1.72 -22.58 3.16
N ARG A 197 1.66 -23.50 2.22
CA ARG A 197 0.41 -23.71 1.49
C ARG A 197 -0.54 -24.38 2.46
N SER A 198 -1.55 -23.68 2.95
CA SER A 198 -2.74 -24.36 3.50
C SER A 198 -3.18 -25.38 2.47
N PRO A 199 -3.41 -26.64 2.83
CA PRO A 199 -4.04 -27.56 1.90
C PRO A 199 -5.38 -26.92 1.55
N ILE A 200 -5.58 -26.63 0.27
CA ILE A 200 -6.90 -26.38 -0.29
C ILE A 200 -7.66 -27.65 0.11
N SER A 201 -8.60 -27.52 1.04
CA SER A 201 -9.50 -28.60 1.40
C SER A 201 -10.29 -28.92 0.15
N GLY A 202 -9.79 -29.89 -0.61
CA GLY A 202 -10.53 -30.51 -1.68
C GLY A 202 -11.81 -31.08 -1.07
N ARG A 203 -12.94 -30.47 -1.39
CA ARG A 203 -14.23 -31.15 -1.24
C ARG A 203 -14.16 -32.35 -2.16
N ASP A 204 -14.15 -33.51 -1.56
CA ASP A 204 -14.30 -34.78 -2.23
C ASP A 204 -15.73 -34.82 -2.82
N PRO A 205 -15.95 -34.84 -4.13
CA PRO A 205 -17.26 -35.04 -4.72
C PRO A 205 -17.45 -36.54 -4.96
N GLY A 206 -17.90 -37.28 -3.93
CA GLY A 206 -18.24 -38.67 -4.22
C GLY A 206 -18.30 -39.59 -3.02
N ALA A 207 -19.43 -39.62 -2.37
CA ALA A 207 -19.93 -40.81 -1.72
C ALA A 207 -21.45 -40.80 -1.79
N SER A 208 -21.98 -41.24 -2.92
CA SER A 208 -23.31 -41.85 -3.00
C SER A 208 -23.17 -43.30 -2.58
N GLY A 209 -23.96 -43.69 -1.60
CA GLY A 209 -24.15 -45.03 -1.11
C GLY A 209 -25.23 -45.03 -0.05
#